data_e57137a86d310978818c47374fcedddc
#
_entry.id   e57137a86d310978818c47374fcedddc
#
_cell.length_a   1.000
_cell.length_b   1.000
_cell.length_c   1.000
_cell.angle_alpha   90.00
_cell.angle_beta   90.00
_cell.angle_gamma   90.00
#
_symmetry.space_group_name_H-M   'P 1'
#
loop_
_entity.id
_entity.type
_entity.pdbx_description
1 polymer ?
#
loop_
_entity_poly.entity_id
_entity_poly.type
_entity_poly.pdbx_seq_one_letter_code
_entity_poly.pdbx_strand_id
1 'polypeptide(L)'
;MSFELVRSVRSEGRRDEIRCKKRRKNMKMILGKKIGMTQIFSEAGEVIPVTVIEAGPEVVTQVKTVETDGYDAVQVGFEDTKPKRVNKPLTGHFEKAGVPVKKHLAEFRPDEGDSYEVGQVITVADFEAGKKLDVTGVSKGKGTQGNIKRHGHHRGPMSHGSKHK
;
A
#
# COMPACT_ATOMS: atom_id res chain seq x y z
N MET A 1 4.99 18.48 -10.30
CA MET A 1 5.42 17.13 -9.90
C MET A 1 4.38 16.14 -10.40
N SER A 2 4.68 15.44 -11.47
CA SER A 2 3.72 14.54 -12.15
C SER A 2 3.86 13.14 -11.61
N PHE A 3 2.79 12.59 -11.03
CA PHE A 3 2.68 11.18 -10.67
C PHE A 3 1.96 10.44 -11.80
N GLU A 4 2.70 9.71 -12.61
CA GLU A 4 2.12 8.82 -13.61
C GLU A 4 1.71 7.48 -12.99
N LEU A 5 0.42 7.17 -13.14
CA LEU A 5 -0.14 5.87 -12.79
C LEU A 5 -0.13 4.98 -14.04
N VAL A 6 0.67 3.94 -14.06
CA VAL A 6 0.77 3.03 -15.21
C VAL A 6 -0.11 1.80 -15.04
N ARG A 7 -0.96 1.56 -16.04
CA ARG A 7 -1.77 0.35 -16.23
C ARG A 7 -0.88 -0.89 -16.45
N SER A 8 -1.19 -1.96 -15.72
CA SER A 8 -0.64 -3.29 -15.96
C SER A 8 -1.24 -3.89 -17.22
N VAL A 9 -0.41 -4.25 -18.20
CA VAL A 9 -0.76 -5.08 -19.35
C VAL A 9 -0.40 -6.52 -19.02
N ARG A 10 -1.39 -7.42 -19.07
CA ARG A 10 -1.18 -8.87 -19.03
C ARG A 10 -0.67 -9.36 -20.38
N SER A 11 0.41 -10.11 -20.37
CA SER A 11 0.80 -11.00 -21.48
C SER A 11 0.77 -12.44 -21.00
N GLU A 12 -0.04 -13.27 -21.69
CA GLU A 12 -0.08 -14.72 -21.56
C GLU A 12 1.14 -15.34 -22.26
N GLY A 13 1.73 -16.38 -21.66
CA GLY A 13 2.63 -17.25 -22.40
C GLY A 13 3.60 -18.09 -21.58
N ARG A 14 3.30 -19.41 -21.55
CA ARG A 14 4.19 -20.55 -21.28
C ARG A 14 4.53 -20.90 -19.84
N ARG A 15 4.01 -22.08 -19.47
CA ARG A 15 4.42 -22.88 -18.32
C ARG A 15 5.82 -23.44 -18.58
N ASP A 16 6.82 -22.79 -18.05
CA ASP A 16 8.12 -23.39 -17.79
C ASP A 16 8.41 -23.15 -16.32
N GLU A 17 8.97 -24.13 -15.66
CA GLU A 17 9.32 -24.15 -14.24
C GLU A 17 10.19 -22.94 -13.89
N ILE A 18 9.55 -21.81 -13.63
CA ILE A 18 10.21 -20.66 -13.09
C ILE A 18 10.28 -20.87 -11.59
N ARG A 19 11.37 -21.48 -11.14
CA ARG A 19 11.91 -21.32 -9.81
C ARG A 19 12.00 -19.83 -9.56
N CYS A 20 10.93 -19.28 -9.01
CA CYS A 20 10.80 -17.87 -8.73
C CYS A 20 11.88 -17.47 -7.71
N LYS A 21 13.08 -17.13 -8.21
CA LYS A 21 13.97 -16.23 -7.48
C LYS A 21 13.22 -14.91 -7.44
N LYS A 22 12.44 -14.69 -6.38
CA LYS A 22 11.90 -13.39 -6.03
C LYS A 22 13.09 -12.42 -6.06
N ARG A 23 13.22 -11.67 -7.15
CA ARG A 23 13.99 -10.43 -7.12
C ARG A 23 13.29 -9.58 -6.06
N ARG A 24 13.87 -9.54 -4.88
CA ARG A 24 13.50 -8.57 -3.85
C ARG A 24 13.86 -7.23 -4.45
N LYS A 25 12.88 -6.51 -4.94
CA LYS A 25 13.04 -5.10 -5.30
C LYS A 25 13.12 -4.33 -4.00
N ASN A 26 13.98 -3.31 -3.97
CA ASN A 26 14.07 -2.34 -2.88
C ASN A 26 12.66 -1.94 -2.43
N MET A 27 12.23 -2.45 -1.29
CA MET A 27 10.89 -2.24 -0.79
C MET A 27 10.92 -1.11 0.24
N LYS A 28 11.04 0.13 -0.27
CA LYS A 28 10.68 1.29 0.53
C LYS A 28 9.15 1.35 0.60
N MET A 29 8.61 1.44 1.80
CA MET A 29 7.18 1.58 2.05
C MET A 29 6.89 2.93 2.68
N ILE A 30 5.77 3.53 2.30
CA ILE A 30 5.21 4.70 2.95
C ILE A 30 3.71 4.54 3.12
N LEU A 31 3.20 4.84 4.31
CA LEU A 31 1.77 4.88 4.58
C LEU A 31 1.18 6.19 4.09
N GLY A 32 0.00 6.11 3.51
CA GLY A 32 -0.67 7.28 3.01
C GLY A 32 -2.19 7.20 3.13
N LYS A 33 -2.80 8.37 3.13
CA LYS A 33 -4.24 8.54 3.16
C LYS A 33 -4.71 9.12 1.83
N LYS A 34 -5.63 8.42 1.17
CA LYS A 34 -6.26 8.94 -0.04
C LYS A 34 -7.15 10.14 0.32
N ILE A 35 -6.82 11.33 -0.19
CA ILE A 35 -7.61 12.54 -0.03
C ILE A 35 -8.73 12.57 -1.08
N GLY A 36 -8.39 12.32 -2.35
CA GLY A 36 -9.34 12.37 -3.44
C GLY A 36 -8.73 12.09 -4.80
N MET A 37 -9.48 12.43 -5.84
CA MET A 37 -9.01 12.37 -7.22
C MET A 37 -9.23 13.73 -7.89
N THR A 38 -8.31 14.09 -8.76
CA THR A 38 -8.35 15.30 -9.58
C THR A 38 -7.76 15.01 -10.94
N GLN A 39 -7.60 16.02 -11.75
CA GLN A 39 -6.94 15.93 -13.05
C GLN A 39 -5.86 17.02 -13.16
N ILE A 40 -4.83 16.72 -13.89
CA ILE A 40 -3.77 17.66 -14.26
C ILE A 40 -3.67 17.69 -15.78
N PHE A 41 -3.13 18.77 -16.31
CA PHE A 41 -2.89 18.92 -17.74
C PHE A 41 -1.39 18.76 -18.03
N SER A 42 -1.06 17.98 -19.04
CA SER A 42 0.30 17.90 -19.54
C SER A 42 0.64 19.18 -20.36
N GLU A 43 1.91 19.38 -20.65
CA GLU A 43 2.35 20.48 -21.53
C GLU A 43 1.74 20.36 -22.94
N ALA A 44 1.41 19.15 -23.38
CA ALA A 44 0.72 18.88 -24.65
C ALA A 44 -0.79 19.12 -24.61
N GLY A 45 -1.35 19.54 -23.45
CA GLY A 45 -2.79 19.78 -23.28
C GLY A 45 -3.62 18.52 -22.99
N GLU A 46 -2.99 17.35 -22.77
CA GLU A 46 -3.69 16.12 -22.42
C GLU A 46 -4.14 16.14 -20.96
N VAL A 47 -5.34 15.63 -20.71
CA VAL A 47 -5.92 15.50 -19.36
C VAL A 47 -5.44 14.19 -18.72
N ILE A 48 -4.71 14.30 -17.61
CA ILE A 48 -4.22 13.16 -16.86
C ILE A 48 -4.99 13.04 -15.54
N PRO A 49 -5.78 11.97 -15.33
CA PRO A 49 -6.45 11.74 -14.05
C PRO A 49 -5.45 11.31 -13.00
N VAL A 50 -5.46 11.97 -11.84
CA VAL A 50 -4.54 11.69 -10.73
C VAL A 50 -5.27 11.44 -9.44
N THR A 51 -4.70 10.58 -8.59
CA THR A 51 -5.13 10.38 -7.21
C THR A 51 -4.20 11.16 -6.28
N VAL A 52 -4.78 11.96 -5.41
CA VAL A 52 -4.05 12.71 -4.39
C VAL A 52 -3.97 11.87 -3.12
N ILE A 53 -2.75 11.61 -2.67
CA ILE A 53 -2.45 10.84 -1.46
C ILE A 53 -1.60 11.73 -0.54
N GLU A 54 -2.05 11.91 0.68
CA GLU A 54 -1.26 12.48 1.78
C GLU A 54 -0.38 11.37 2.35
N ALA A 55 0.92 11.42 2.14
CA ALA A 55 1.85 10.38 2.56
C ALA A 55 2.89 10.95 3.52
N GLY A 56 3.14 10.25 4.64
CA GLY A 56 4.08 10.67 5.68
C GLY A 56 3.75 11.99 6.38
N PRO A 57 4.58 12.47 7.31
CA PRO A 57 5.78 11.79 7.81
C PRO A 57 5.45 10.57 8.66
N GLU A 58 6.24 9.52 8.50
CA GLU A 58 6.17 8.31 9.32
C GLU A 58 7.34 8.26 10.28
N VAL A 59 7.14 7.59 11.40
CA VAL A 59 8.21 7.39 12.37
C VAL A 59 8.40 5.89 12.61
N VAL A 60 9.64 5.44 12.58
CA VAL A 60 10.01 4.07 12.92
C VAL A 60 9.79 3.86 14.41
N THR A 61 8.89 2.92 14.75
CA THR A 61 8.54 2.61 16.13
C THR A 61 9.30 1.40 16.67
N GLN A 62 9.64 0.44 15.82
CA GLN A 62 10.38 -0.74 16.21
C GLN A 62 11.14 -1.32 15.02
N VAL A 63 12.34 -1.79 15.26
CA VAL A 63 13.11 -2.63 14.34
C VAL A 63 13.11 -4.05 14.90
N LYS A 64 12.59 -4.99 14.13
CA LYS A 64 12.50 -6.41 14.48
C LYS A 64 13.64 -7.17 13.81
N THR A 65 14.24 -8.09 14.55
CA THR A 65 15.33 -8.94 14.08
C THR A 65 14.98 -10.42 14.24
N VAL A 66 15.60 -11.27 13.43
CA VAL A 66 15.38 -12.72 13.50
C VAL A 66 15.65 -13.29 14.91
N GLU A 67 16.62 -12.71 15.63
CA GLU A 67 17.00 -13.20 16.96
C GLU A 67 15.93 -12.92 18.03
N THR A 68 15.27 -11.77 17.98
CA THR A 68 14.30 -11.33 18.99
C THR A 68 12.86 -11.67 18.62
N ASP A 69 12.50 -11.50 17.34
CA ASP A 69 11.12 -11.57 16.87
C ASP A 69 10.89 -12.74 15.89
N GLY A 70 11.96 -13.45 15.48
CA GLY A 70 11.89 -14.57 14.55
C GLY A 70 11.83 -14.15 13.06
N TYR A 71 11.80 -12.87 12.76
CA TYR A 71 11.83 -12.33 11.39
C TYR A 71 12.32 -10.88 11.38
N ASP A 72 12.89 -10.47 10.24
CA ASP A 72 13.32 -9.09 10.03
C ASP A 72 12.17 -8.23 9.49
N ALA A 73 11.87 -7.15 10.21
CA ALA A 73 10.88 -6.17 9.78
C ALA A 73 11.12 -4.80 10.45
N VAL A 74 10.62 -3.77 9.81
CA VAL A 74 10.58 -2.41 10.37
C VAL A 74 9.12 -2.03 10.57
N GLN A 75 8.77 -1.63 11.79
CA GLN A 75 7.45 -1.14 12.12
C GLN A 75 7.46 0.39 12.08
N VAL A 76 6.51 0.95 11.35
CA VAL A 76 6.33 2.40 11.20
C VAL A 76 4.96 2.85 11.70
N GLY A 77 4.92 4.06 12.22
CA GLY A 77 3.71 4.71 12.72
C GLY A 77 3.34 5.93 11.89
N PHE A 78 2.06 6.04 11.53
CA PHE A 78 1.49 7.12 10.73
C PHE A 78 0.27 7.76 11.39
N GLU A 79 0.05 9.05 11.15
CA GLU A 79 -1.02 9.89 11.67
C GLU A 79 -1.02 10.00 13.21
N ASP A 80 -0.83 11.21 13.72
CA ASP A 80 -0.81 11.48 15.15
C ASP A 80 -2.21 11.31 15.76
N THR A 81 -2.27 10.75 16.96
CA THR A 81 -3.53 10.59 17.67
C THR A 81 -3.43 11.04 19.13
N LYS A 82 -4.57 11.39 19.71
CA LYS A 82 -4.62 11.77 21.12
C LYS A 82 -4.36 10.54 22.00
N PRO A 83 -3.52 10.62 23.04
CA PRO A 83 -3.20 9.48 23.93
C PRO A 83 -4.45 8.81 24.54
N LYS A 84 -5.50 9.60 24.79
CA LYS A 84 -6.77 9.09 25.32
C LYS A 84 -7.51 8.09 24.41
N ARG A 85 -7.13 8.02 23.12
CA ARG A 85 -7.74 7.09 22.13
C ARG A 85 -6.98 5.80 21.96
N VAL A 86 -5.88 5.64 22.67
CA VAL A 86 -4.97 4.50 22.54
C VAL A 86 -4.97 3.70 23.83
N ASN A 87 -4.88 2.37 23.70
CA ASN A 87 -4.85 1.43 24.82
C ASN A 87 -3.53 1.55 25.59
N LYS A 88 -3.54 1.26 26.90
CA LYS A 88 -2.33 1.26 27.74
C LYS A 88 -1.17 0.44 27.15
N PRO A 89 -1.36 -0.79 26.62
CA PRO A 89 -0.26 -1.55 26.01
C PRO A 89 0.41 -0.82 24.84
N LEU A 90 -0.38 -0.21 23.95
CA LEU A 90 0.16 0.57 22.82
C LEU A 90 0.84 1.85 23.29
N THR A 91 0.31 2.51 24.31
CA THR A 91 0.97 3.68 24.91
C THR A 91 2.36 3.32 25.40
N GLY A 92 2.49 2.22 26.17
CA GLY A 92 3.79 1.72 26.62
C GLY A 92 4.73 1.32 25.48
N HIS A 93 4.19 0.81 24.37
CA HIS A 93 4.97 0.52 23.17
C HIS A 93 5.60 1.80 22.57
N PHE A 94 4.83 2.86 22.42
CA PHE A 94 5.32 4.15 21.92
C PHE A 94 6.28 4.85 22.89
N GLU A 95 6.00 4.75 24.20
CA GLU A 95 6.89 5.27 25.24
C GLU A 95 8.26 4.59 25.21
N LYS A 96 8.29 3.26 25.05
CA LYS A 96 9.54 2.50 24.89
C LYS A 96 10.34 2.95 23.67
N ALA A 97 9.67 3.29 22.58
CA ALA A 97 10.29 3.81 21.36
C ALA A 97 10.67 5.30 21.44
N GLY A 98 10.21 6.03 22.48
CA GLY A 98 10.42 7.49 22.59
C GLY A 98 9.69 8.30 21.51
N VAL A 99 8.60 7.76 20.95
CA VAL A 99 7.89 8.32 19.79
C VAL A 99 6.48 8.77 20.19
N PRO A 100 5.93 9.85 19.62
CA PRO A 100 4.55 10.24 19.85
C PRO A 100 3.58 9.16 19.39
N VAL A 101 2.41 9.10 20.06
CA VAL A 101 1.41 8.07 19.80
C VAL A 101 0.84 8.21 18.40
N LYS A 102 0.95 7.16 17.59
CA LYS A 102 0.46 7.12 16.22
C LYS A 102 -0.84 6.29 16.13
N LYS A 103 -1.65 6.60 15.14
CA LYS A 103 -2.96 5.96 14.93
C LYS A 103 -2.86 4.65 14.17
N HIS A 104 -1.99 4.60 13.18
CA HIS A 104 -1.79 3.44 12.31
C HIS A 104 -0.38 2.93 12.47
N LEU A 105 -0.26 1.62 12.67
CA LEU A 105 0.99 0.89 12.68
C LEU A 105 0.98 -0.10 11.52
N ALA A 106 2.08 -0.18 10.80
CA ALA A 106 2.28 -1.20 9.77
C ALA A 106 3.73 -1.67 9.78
N GLU A 107 3.96 -2.84 9.22
CA GLU A 107 5.28 -3.44 9.15
C GLU A 107 5.65 -3.71 7.70
N PHE A 108 6.90 -3.49 7.38
CA PHE A 108 7.47 -3.89 6.10
C PHE A 108 8.81 -4.57 6.30
N ARG A 109 9.21 -5.35 5.33
CA ARG A 109 10.51 -6.01 5.33
C ARG A 109 11.50 -5.14 4.57
N PRO A 110 12.57 -4.67 5.23
CA PRO A 110 13.62 -3.92 4.55
C PRO A 110 14.38 -4.83 3.58
N ASP A 111 15.04 -4.24 2.61
CA ASP A 111 15.96 -4.97 1.75
C ASP A 111 17.31 -5.18 2.45
N GLU A 112 18.08 -6.14 1.93
CA GLU A 112 19.45 -6.39 2.40
C GLU A 112 20.32 -5.14 2.13
N GLY A 113 20.72 -4.47 3.20
CA GLY A 113 21.55 -3.26 3.15
C GLY A 113 20.86 -1.99 3.62
N ASP A 114 19.54 -1.97 3.77
CA ASP A 114 18.83 -0.83 4.35
C ASP A 114 18.84 -0.96 5.89
N SER A 115 19.42 0.03 6.57
CA SER A 115 19.39 0.13 8.03
C SER A 115 18.40 1.20 8.46
N TYR A 116 17.54 0.85 9.40
CA TYR A 116 16.57 1.77 10.01
C TYR A 116 16.81 1.87 11.49
N GLU A 117 16.66 3.07 12.04
CA GLU A 117 16.79 3.31 13.48
C GLU A 117 15.44 3.68 14.08
N VAL A 118 15.22 3.28 15.34
CA VAL A 118 13.99 3.66 16.07
C VAL A 118 13.96 5.18 16.24
N GLY A 119 12.82 5.78 15.92
CA GLY A 119 12.67 7.25 15.92
C GLY A 119 13.03 7.92 14.59
N GLN A 120 13.60 7.20 13.62
CA GLN A 120 13.85 7.75 12.28
C GLN A 120 12.55 8.17 11.61
N VAL A 121 12.57 9.33 10.94
CA VAL A 121 11.43 9.86 10.19
C VAL A 121 11.61 9.55 8.70
N ILE A 122 10.60 8.89 8.12
CA ILE A 122 10.54 8.60 6.69
C ILE A 122 9.58 9.60 6.04
N THR A 123 10.00 10.22 4.94
CA THR A 123 9.23 11.24 4.24
C THR A 123 9.06 10.90 2.76
N VAL A 124 8.17 11.63 2.09
CA VAL A 124 7.98 11.51 0.63
C VAL A 124 9.25 11.86 -0.15
N ALA A 125 10.16 12.66 0.42
CA ALA A 125 11.42 13.01 -0.22
C ALA A 125 12.35 11.82 -0.47
N ASP A 126 12.15 10.70 0.26
CA ASP A 126 12.87 9.45 0.06
C ASP A 126 12.44 8.70 -1.22
N PHE A 127 11.37 9.17 -1.87
CA PHE A 127 10.83 8.63 -3.10
C PHE A 127 11.12 9.56 -4.28
N GLU A 128 11.65 8.99 -5.35
CA GLU A 128 11.94 9.77 -6.57
C GLU A 128 10.64 9.99 -7.37
N ALA A 129 10.46 11.20 -7.86
CA ALA A 129 9.36 11.54 -8.77
C ALA A 129 9.45 10.73 -10.07
N GLY A 130 8.30 10.32 -10.63
CA GLY A 130 8.23 9.57 -11.88
C GLY A 130 8.48 8.06 -11.75
N LYS A 131 8.79 7.53 -10.55
CA LYS A 131 8.86 6.08 -10.33
C LYS A 131 7.47 5.47 -10.23
N LYS A 132 7.36 4.23 -10.73
CA LYS A 132 6.17 3.40 -10.56
C LYS A 132 6.10 2.90 -9.13
N LEU A 133 4.93 3.04 -8.51
CA LEU A 133 4.66 2.60 -7.14
C LEU A 133 3.53 1.58 -7.14
N ASP A 134 3.66 0.55 -6.32
CA ASP A 134 2.59 -0.39 -6.03
C ASP A 134 1.78 0.14 -4.84
N VAL A 135 0.47 0.27 -5.01
CA VAL A 135 -0.43 0.79 -3.97
C VAL A 135 -1.32 -0.32 -3.46
N THR A 136 -1.25 -0.59 -2.15
CA THR A 136 -2.10 -1.56 -1.47
C THR A 136 -3.09 -0.85 -0.57
N GLY A 137 -4.35 -1.26 -0.60
CA GLY A 137 -5.37 -0.64 0.25
C GLY A 137 -6.62 -1.50 0.37
N VAL A 138 -7.44 -1.19 1.36
CA VAL A 138 -8.75 -1.82 1.56
C VAL A 138 -9.80 -1.00 0.83
N SER A 139 -10.48 -1.63 -0.15
CA SER A 139 -11.54 -0.99 -0.90
C SER A 139 -12.82 -0.83 -0.08
N LYS A 140 -13.65 0.14 -0.44
CA LYS A 140 -14.99 0.28 0.17
C LYS A 140 -15.80 -0.99 -0.04
N GLY A 141 -16.50 -1.44 1.02
CA GLY A 141 -17.46 -2.52 0.94
C GLY A 141 -18.62 -2.16 -0.03
N LYS A 142 -19.06 -3.14 -0.81
CA LYS A 142 -20.17 -3.00 -1.78
C LYS A 142 -21.37 -3.87 -1.39
N GLY A 143 -21.35 -4.44 -0.18
CA GLY A 143 -22.35 -5.41 0.26
C GLY A 143 -22.26 -6.73 -0.51
N THR A 144 -23.30 -7.55 -0.39
CA THR A 144 -23.46 -8.77 -1.17
C THR A 144 -23.79 -8.44 -2.61
N GLN A 145 -22.96 -8.87 -3.55
CA GLN A 145 -23.14 -8.63 -4.98
C GLN A 145 -23.42 -9.95 -5.71
N GLY A 146 -24.33 -9.90 -6.70
CA GLY A 146 -24.58 -11.01 -7.60
C GLY A 146 -23.33 -11.37 -8.45
N ASN A 147 -23.25 -12.63 -8.91
CA ASN A 147 -22.09 -13.16 -9.63
C ASN A 147 -21.70 -12.36 -10.87
N ILE A 148 -22.69 -11.83 -11.60
CA ILE A 148 -22.43 -11.01 -12.81
C ILE A 148 -21.60 -9.78 -12.45
N LYS A 149 -21.96 -9.07 -11.36
CA LYS A 149 -21.27 -7.84 -10.94
C LYS A 149 -19.94 -8.14 -10.22
N ARG A 150 -19.92 -9.18 -9.38
CA ARG A 150 -18.75 -9.50 -8.56
C ARG A 150 -17.61 -10.13 -9.35
N HIS A 151 -17.96 -11.02 -10.29
CA HIS A 151 -17.00 -11.84 -11.01
C HIS A 151 -16.99 -11.60 -12.53
N GLY A 152 -17.79 -10.64 -13.03
CA GLY A 152 -17.85 -10.33 -14.45
C GLY A 152 -18.45 -11.47 -15.30
N HIS A 153 -19.29 -12.32 -14.70
CA HIS A 153 -19.92 -13.41 -15.43
C HIS A 153 -20.92 -12.86 -16.46
N HIS A 154 -20.99 -13.50 -17.61
CA HIS A 154 -22.02 -13.24 -18.61
C HIS A 154 -23.29 -14.01 -18.27
N ARG A 155 -24.44 -13.40 -18.47
CA ARG A 155 -25.72 -14.12 -18.43
C ARG A 155 -25.98 -14.83 -19.75
N GLY A 156 -26.83 -15.85 -19.71
CA GLY A 156 -27.29 -16.52 -20.92
C GLY A 156 -28.10 -15.61 -21.83
N PRO A 157 -28.38 -16.01 -23.09
CA PRO A 157 -29.24 -15.30 -24.02
C PRO A 157 -30.60 -14.99 -23.41
N MET A 158 -31.15 -13.82 -23.73
CA MET A 158 -32.47 -13.39 -23.24
C MET A 158 -33.63 -13.97 -24.01
N SER A 159 -33.37 -14.59 -25.16
CA SER A 159 -34.35 -15.15 -26.09
C SER A 159 -33.93 -16.54 -26.53
N HIS A 160 -34.76 -17.20 -27.32
CA HIS A 160 -34.58 -18.56 -27.88
C HIS A 160 -34.54 -19.69 -26.85
N GLY A 161 -35.23 -19.52 -25.73
CA GLY A 161 -35.43 -20.60 -24.76
C GLY A 161 -34.15 -21.09 -24.08
N SER A 162 -33.36 -20.20 -23.51
CA SER A 162 -32.21 -20.59 -22.72
C SER A 162 -32.60 -21.61 -21.63
N LYS A 163 -32.02 -22.79 -21.68
CA LYS A 163 -32.27 -23.89 -20.71
C LYS A 163 -31.46 -23.70 -19.41
N HIS A 164 -30.62 -22.70 -19.31
CA HIS A 164 -29.85 -22.38 -18.10
C HIS A 164 -30.67 -21.45 -17.22
N LYS A 165 -31.14 -21.98 -16.10
CA LYS A 165 -31.80 -21.23 -15.04
C LYS A 165 -30.75 -20.75 -14.05
#